data_68072b3d5aad67bf0d17c64fc148cf20
#
_entry.id   68072b3d5aad67bf0d17c64fc148cf20
#
_cell.length_a   1.000
_cell.length_b   1.000
_cell.length_c   1.000
_cell.angle_alpha   90.00
_cell.angle_beta   90.00
_cell.angle_gamma   90.00
#
_symmetry.space_group_name_H-M   'P 1'
#
loop_
_entity.id
_entity.type
_entity.pdbx_description
1 polymer ?
#
loop_
_entity_poly.entity_id
_entity_poly.type
_entity_poly.pdbx_seq_one_letter_code
_entity_poly.pdbx_strand_id
1 'polypeptide(L)'
;MALVNLQSFQFYSSSVRTCRSLGTLRKTLNHLNDQGRQLKSWCCGSSVFGTVLSRVTFQYVFCRNYHAELWNQPVHLHRDAGYSSESDGKWMDEQKLFMELNSLNSSNEIFKFLSSLEVISDTMAAAALQRICEFEVDDSGLKNPEAILENEVFRALCFQFEHESQKLSDTGLVTALQALIKLRVDPWSTLIVRLVSESQKRLDKGQVTIRNLCILGESLLDLEGPGCTMVEQIVNQVQGKKLEEWTTEEITMVYGMLQMSVTEEGQYQDLLNHMNNITLTLAPQLSPKLISRILKALVILDQTQAIPLVIRLCKYSVRHVPRFTDDELVNVLGAFIHFGHTDQFFTEALERLVSKSSFTMHPEAVSKVMQYCCRKLIRSKPIFDAVAESFAYNADKYTTRQIAEYIVPFGTLNYLPPSAPSVFRKLERILNARFTQFQPHTLLNLLHSCTLIERYPVNFLAKIFNPYFLQQLQAQTPGLDRFVLSQLTQLFLTVTLECPFYEDIEGNTSSCDSPSSSTRKLKPSGLSPSSL
;
A
#
# COMPACT_ATOMS: atom_id res chain seq x y z
N MET A 1 -21.48 -5.12 18.71
CA MET A 1 -21.56 -4.11 17.66
C MET A 1 -22.96 -3.58 17.33
N ALA A 2 -24.03 -4.21 17.77
CA ALA A 2 -25.40 -3.73 17.54
C ALA A 2 -25.91 -2.69 18.56
N LEU A 3 -25.23 -2.50 19.69
CA LEU A 3 -25.67 -1.60 20.78
C LEU A 3 -25.19 -0.15 20.65
N VAL A 4 -24.15 0.13 19.86
CA VAL A 4 -23.63 1.50 19.67
C VAL A 4 -24.49 2.31 18.68
N ASN A 5 -25.24 1.64 17.81
CA ASN A 5 -26.13 2.31 16.85
C ASN A 5 -27.49 2.71 17.43
N LEU A 6 -27.86 2.24 18.63
CA LEU A 6 -29.15 2.57 19.26
C LEU A 6 -29.12 3.83 20.10
N GLN A 7 -27.97 4.27 20.59
CA GLN A 7 -27.88 5.49 21.40
C GLN A 7 -27.96 6.78 20.58
N SER A 8 -27.56 6.75 19.30
CA SER A 8 -27.75 7.90 18.38
C SER A 8 -29.20 8.10 17.93
N PHE A 9 -30.06 7.10 18.08
CA PHE A 9 -31.47 7.19 17.67
C PHE A 9 -32.39 7.80 18.74
N GLN A 10 -31.99 7.84 20.00
CA GLN A 10 -32.86 8.36 21.08
C GLN A 10 -32.87 9.89 21.23
N PHE A 11 -31.90 10.60 20.65
CA PHE A 11 -31.85 12.08 20.73
C PHE A 11 -32.69 12.81 19.68
N TYR A 12 -33.22 12.13 18.68
CA TYR A 12 -33.98 12.75 17.58
C TYR A 12 -35.52 12.55 17.65
N SER A 13 -36.04 11.90 18.69
CA SER A 13 -37.49 11.60 18.75
C SER A 13 -38.37 12.75 19.26
N SER A 14 -37.81 13.90 19.61
CA SER A 14 -38.60 15.02 20.21
C SER A 14 -38.91 16.18 19.23
N SER A 15 -38.50 16.13 17.95
CA SER A 15 -38.75 17.21 16.99
C SER A 15 -39.50 16.79 15.72
N VAL A 16 -40.18 15.65 15.72
CA VAL A 16 -40.98 15.24 14.53
C VAL A 16 -42.39 15.79 14.63
N ARG A 17 -42.57 17.07 14.36
CA ARG A 17 -43.85 17.64 13.94
C ARG A 17 -43.63 18.41 12.63
N THR A 18 -43.63 17.67 11.52
CA THR A 18 -44.19 18.07 10.20
C THR A 18 -43.78 17.01 9.16
N CYS A 19 -44.59 15.97 9.08
CA CYS A 19 -44.41 14.89 8.09
C CYS A 19 -45.12 15.28 6.76
N ARG A 20 -44.50 16.13 5.94
CA ARG A 20 -44.81 16.14 4.48
C ARG A 20 -43.66 15.59 3.62
N SER A 21 -42.43 15.56 4.14
CA SER A 21 -41.24 15.12 3.40
C SER A 21 -41.03 13.59 3.31
N LEU A 22 -41.61 12.81 4.23
CA LEU A 22 -41.49 11.34 4.20
C LEU A 22 -42.16 10.69 2.97
N GLY A 23 -43.18 11.34 2.43
CA GLY A 23 -43.85 10.89 1.21
C GLY A 23 -42.98 11.00 -0.04
N THR A 24 -42.15 12.02 -0.11
CA THR A 24 -41.27 12.31 -1.25
C THR A 24 -40.07 11.38 -1.22
N LEU A 25 -39.45 11.18 -0.05
CA LEU A 25 -38.36 10.21 0.15
C LEU A 25 -38.80 8.78 -0.21
N ARG A 26 -40.04 8.42 0.17
CA ARG A 26 -40.60 7.11 -0.16
C ARG A 26 -40.84 6.96 -1.68
N LYS A 27 -41.24 8.05 -2.37
CA LYS A 27 -41.38 8.05 -3.82
C LYS A 27 -40.02 7.94 -4.54
N THR A 28 -38.99 8.65 -4.08
CA THR A 28 -37.65 8.59 -4.66
C THR A 28 -36.99 7.23 -4.41
N LEU A 29 -37.12 6.67 -3.22
CA LEU A 29 -36.66 5.32 -2.89
C LEU A 29 -37.43 4.22 -3.64
N ASN A 30 -38.76 4.39 -3.83
CA ASN A 30 -39.57 3.48 -4.63
C ASN A 30 -39.21 3.57 -6.13
N HIS A 31 -38.93 4.77 -6.64
CA HIS A 31 -38.50 4.96 -8.03
C HIS A 31 -37.11 4.31 -8.28
N LEU A 32 -36.18 4.42 -7.34
CA LEU A 32 -34.89 3.74 -7.40
C LEU A 32 -35.04 2.21 -7.33
N ASN A 33 -36.00 1.72 -6.53
CA ASN A 33 -36.28 0.29 -6.40
C ASN A 33 -36.99 -0.28 -7.64
N ASP A 34 -37.84 0.50 -8.32
CA ASP A 34 -38.50 0.10 -9.58
C ASP A 34 -37.54 0.11 -10.78
N GLN A 35 -36.59 1.06 -10.83
CA GLN A 35 -35.54 1.03 -11.84
C GLN A 35 -34.62 -0.18 -11.65
N GLY A 36 -34.30 -0.57 -10.40
CA GLY A 36 -33.55 -1.78 -10.09
C GLY A 36 -34.27 -3.06 -10.50
N ARG A 37 -35.62 -3.08 -10.52
CA ARG A 37 -36.42 -4.24 -11.00
C ARG A 37 -36.48 -4.33 -12.53
N GLN A 38 -36.51 -3.21 -13.22
CA GLN A 38 -36.49 -3.22 -14.70
C GLN A 38 -35.15 -3.67 -15.26
N LEU A 39 -34.03 -3.34 -14.60
CA LEU A 39 -32.69 -3.82 -14.98
C LEU A 39 -32.49 -5.33 -14.75
N LYS A 40 -33.17 -5.95 -13.76
CA LYS A 40 -33.13 -7.41 -13.56
C LYS A 40 -33.84 -8.21 -14.66
N SER A 41 -34.75 -7.63 -15.39
CA SER A 41 -35.50 -8.32 -16.47
C SER A 41 -34.71 -8.41 -17.79
N TRP A 42 -33.57 -7.67 -17.91
CA TRP A 42 -32.73 -7.66 -19.12
C TRP A 42 -31.47 -8.53 -19.03
N CYS A 43 -31.17 -9.11 -17.87
CA CYS A 43 -29.95 -9.89 -17.65
C CYS A 43 -30.16 -11.40 -17.59
N CYS A 44 -31.29 -11.94 -18.06
CA CYS A 44 -31.48 -13.37 -18.23
C CYS A 44 -31.31 -13.77 -19.70
N GLY A 45 -30.07 -13.96 -20.12
CA GLY A 45 -29.76 -14.52 -21.44
C GLY A 45 -28.27 -14.55 -21.71
N SER A 46 -27.72 -15.75 -21.69
CA SER A 46 -26.42 -16.15 -22.24
C SER A 46 -25.19 -16.10 -21.34
N SER A 47 -24.89 -17.27 -20.83
CA SER A 47 -23.57 -17.71 -20.41
C SER A 47 -22.56 -17.65 -21.56
N VAL A 48 -21.39 -17.00 -21.39
CA VAL A 48 -20.11 -17.45 -21.95
C VAL A 48 -18.97 -16.85 -21.12
N PHE A 49 -18.10 -17.71 -20.66
CA PHE A 49 -16.80 -17.48 -20.08
C PHE A 49 -15.94 -16.50 -20.88
N GLY A 50 -15.28 -15.57 -20.21
CA GLY A 50 -14.30 -14.70 -20.84
C GLY A 50 -13.46 -13.95 -19.82
N THR A 51 -12.46 -14.62 -19.28
CA THR A 51 -11.32 -14.03 -18.57
C THR A 51 -10.62 -13.03 -19.48
N VAL A 52 -10.79 -11.73 -19.24
CA VAL A 52 -10.01 -10.71 -19.95
C VAL A 52 -8.79 -10.36 -19.09
N LEU A 53 -7.72 -11.09 -19.32
CA LEU A 53 -6.36 -10.65 -19.09
C LEU A 53 -6.07 -9.47 -20.04
N SER A 54 -5.95 -8.27 -19.51
CA SER A 54 -5.39 -7.15 -20.27
C SER A 54 -3.89 -7.38 -20.50
N ARG A 55 -3.58 -8.08 -21.57
CA ARG A 55 -2.24 -8.11 -22.14
C ARG A 55 -1.96 -6.74 -22.74
N VAL A 56 -1.07 -5.98 -22.13
CA VAL A 56 -0.35 -4.92 -22.81
C VAL A 56 0.66 -5.61 -23.71
N THR A 57 0.33 -5.69 -24.99
CA THR A 57 1.23 -6.11 -26.05
C THR A 57 2.31 -5.03 -26.22
N PHE A 58 3.46 -5.20 -25.58
CA PHE A 58 4.68 -4.52 -26.03
C PHE A 58 5.29 -5.30 -27.18
N GLN A 59 5.41 -4.62 -28.30
CA GLN A 59 5.90 -5.10 -29.57
C GLN A 59 7.33 -5.63 -29.46
N TYR A 60 7.52 -6.85 -29.91
CA TYR A 60 8.80 -7.48 -30.17
C TYR A 60 9.56 -6.71 -31.27
N VAL A 61 10.55 -5.94 -30.90
CA VAL A 61 11.71 -5.65 -31.78
C VAL A 61 12.92 -5.46 -30.85
N PHE A 62 13.95 -6.19 -31.09
CA PHE A 62 15.30 -6.24 -30.51
C PHE A 62 15.61 -7.47 -29.67
N CYS A 63 15.98 -8.53 -30.37
CA CYS A 63 17.07 -9.44 -30.02
C CYS A 63 17.34 -10.40 -31.20
N ARG A 64 17.84 -9.87 -32.32
CA ARG A 64 18.61 -10.67 -33.28
C ARG A 64 19.74 -9.80 -33.82
N ASN A 65 20.96 -10.29 -33.67
CA ASN A 65 22.24 -9.79 -34.13
C ASN A 65 23.05 -8.99 -33.12
N TYR A 66 23.69 -9.69 -32.20
CA TYR A 66 24.94 -9.21 -31.63
C TYR A 66 26.07 -10.17 -32.01
N HIS A 67 26.85 -9.76 -32.98
CA HIS A 67 28.12 -10.40 -33.32
C HIS A 67 29.15 -10.16 -32.20
N ALA A 68 29.84 -11.23 -31.83
CA ALA A 68 30.76 -11.38 -30.73
C ALA A 68 32.16 -10.74 -30.96
N GLU A 69 32.26 -9.56 -31.53
CA GLU A 69 33.60 -9.05 -31.96
C GLU A 69 34.17 -7.85 -31.17
N LEU A 70 33.58 -7.43 -30.06
CA LEU A 70 34.09 -6.24 -29.33
C LEU A 70 34.46 -6.45 -27.85
N TRP A 71 34.69 -7.69 -27.41
CA TRP A 71 35.00 -7.97 -25.99
C TRP A 71 36.44 -8.41 -25.79
N ASN A 72 37.40 -7.46 -25.73
CA ASN A 72 38.81 -7.77 -25.53
C ASN A 72 39.33 -7.69 -24.10
N GLN A 73 38.51 -7.52 -23.07
CA GLN A 73 38.92 -7.79 -21.70
C GLN A 73 37.74 -8.28 -20.82
N PRO A 74 37.67 -9.57 -20.48
CA PRO A 74 36.68 -10.09 -19.57
C PRO A 74 37.02 -9.67 -18.13
N VAL A 75 36.06 -9.12 -17.41
CA VAL A 75 36.10 -9.01 -15.96
C VAL A 75 35.99 -10.43 -15.40
N HIS A 76 37.01 -10.92 -14.69
CA HIS A 76 37.05 -12.29 -14.19
C HIS A 76 36.35 -12.41 -12.82
N LEU A 77 35.28 -13.22 -12.77
CA LEU A 77 34.63 -13.63 -11.53
C LEU A 77 35.50 -14.68 -10.81
N HIS A 78 35.87 -14.43 -9.56
CA HIS A 78 36.66 -15.35 -8.77
C HIS A 78 35.78 -16.17 -7.82
N ARG A 79 36.05 -17.47 -7.73
CA ARG A 79 35.36 -18.41 -6.84
C ARG A 79 35.97 -18.37 -5.44
N ASP A 80 35.14 -18.39 -4.38
CA ASP A 80 35.56 -18.78 -3.05
C ASP A 80 35.94 -20.26 -3.05
N ALA A 81 37.20 -20.55 -3.36
CA ALA A 81 37.75 -21.89 -3.24
C ALA A 81 38.19 -22.10 -1.78
N GLY A 82 37.61 -23.10 -1.14
CA GLY A 82 37.76 -23.43 0.25
C GLY A 82 39.18 -23.44 0.79
N TYR A 83 39.25 -23.05 2.05
CA TYR A 83 40.31 -23.26 3.07
C TYR A 83 41.74 -23.52 2.62
N SER A 84 42.55 -22.49 2.60
CA SER A 84 43.97 -22.54 2.85
C SER A 84 44.43 -21.23 3.48
N SER A 85 45.43 -21.31 4.36
CA SER A 85 45.89 -20.31 5.33
C SER A 85 46.58 -19.04 4.78
N GLU A 86 46.26 -18.62 3.54
CA GLU A 86 46.63 -17.32 2.96
C GLU A 86 45.48 -16.30 3.01
N SER A 87 44.43 -16.58 3.78
CA SER A 87 43.12 -15.94 3.66
C SER A 87 42.96 -14.56 4.32
N ASP A 88 43.74 -14.23 5.34
CA ASP A 88 43.52 -13.02 6.14
C ASP A 88 43.73 -11.71 5.37
N GLY A 89 44.68 -11.65 4.46
CA GLY A 89 44.92 -10.49 3.61
C GLY A 89 43.82 -10.25 2.56
N LYS A 90 43.36 -11.34 1.98
CA LYS A 90 42.34 -11.30 0.89
C LYS A 90 40.96 -10.91 1.41
N TRP A 91 40.59 -11.37 2.62
CA TRP A 91 39.34 -10.98 3.29
C TRP A 91 39.32 -9.50 3.68
N MET A 92 40.43 -8.95 4.12
CA MET A 92 40.55 -7.53 4.47
C MET A 92 40.37 -6.63 3.22
N ASP A 93 40.87 -7.08 2.07
CA ASP A 93 40.73 -6.32 0.83
C ASP A 93 39.29 -6.40 0.27
N GLU A 94 38.63 -7.54 0.34
CA GLU A 94 37.23 -7.69 -0.09
C GLU A 94 36.28 -6.89 0.80
N GLN A 95 36.47 -6.87 2.11
CA GLN A 95 35.67 -6.03 3.02
C GLN A 95 35.81 -4.54 2.72
N LYS A 96 37.02 -4.07 2.37
CA LYS A 96 37.22 -2.67 1.96
C LYS A 96 36.47 -2.35 0.67
N LEU A 97 36.52 -3.25 -0.32
CA LEU A 97 35.76 -3.09 -1.58
C LEU A 97 34.26 -3.05 -1.34
N PHE A 98 33.70 -3.88 -0.42
CA PHE A 98 32.29 -3.80 -0.02
C PHE A 98 31.95 -2.47 0.68
N MET A 99 32.84 -1.95 1.54
CA MET A 99 32.63 -0.63 2.16
C MET A 99 32.65 0.49 1.13
N GLU A 100 33.56 0.42 0.15
CA GLU A 100 33.66 1.38 -0.94
C GLU A 100 32.42 1.33 -1.81
N LEU A 101 31.97 0.13 -2.22
CA LEU A 101 30.72 -0.06 -2.97
C LEU A 101 29.52 0.55 -2.24
N ASN A 102 29.43 0.37 -0.91
CA ASN A 102 28.33 0.92 -0.12
C ASN A 102 28.40 2.44 0.05
N SER A 103 29.55 3.06 -0.16
CA SER A 103 29.72 4.51 -0.11
C SER A 103 29.30 5.22 -1.39
N LEU A 104 29.15 4.50 -2.51
CA LEU A 104 28.74 5.05 -3.80
C LEU A 104 27.26 5.45 -3.79
N ASN A 105 26.96 6.55 -4.46
CA ASN A 105 25.63 7.18 -4.41
C ASN A 105 24.88 7.16 -5.75
N SER A 106 25.44 6.53 -6.78
CA SER A 106 24.77 6.42 -8.08
C SER A 106 25.19 5.15 -8.84
N SER A 107 24.31 4.66 -9.71
CA SER A 107 24.57 3.53 -10.60
C SER A 107 25.78 3.77 -11.52
N ASN A 108 25.96 4.99 -12.00
CA ASN A 108 27.12 5.35 -12.84
C ASN A 108 28.45 5.27 -12.08
N GLU A 109 28.48 5.65 -10.81
CA GLU A 109 29.66 5.48 -9.96
C GLU A 109 29.96 4.00 -9.72
N ILE A 110 28.95 3.17 -9.52
CA ILE A 110 29.10 1.72 -9.37
C ILE A 110 29.68 1.12 -10.65
N PHE A 111 29.19 1.46 -11.82
CA PHE A 111 29.75 0.96 -13.08
C PHE A 111 31.23 1.38 -13.29
N LYS A 112 31.57 2.64 -12.96
CA LYS A 112 32.96 3.10 -13.01
C LYS A 112 33.85 2.35 -12.01
N PHE A 113 33.36 2.13 -10.81
CA PHE A 113 34.07 1.36 -9.78
C PHE A 113 34.33 -0.07 -10.28
N LEU A 114 33.29 -0.77 -10.77
CA LEU A 114 33.44 -2.12 -11.32
C LEU A 114 34.42 -2.18 -12.49
N SER A 115 34.43 -1.19 -13.38
CA SER A 115 35.37 -1.12 -14.51
C SER A 115 36.82 -0.85 -14.09
N SER A 116 37.05 -0.33 -12.88
CA SER A 116 38.40 -0.10 -12.34
C SER A 116 39.03 -1.34 -11.68
N LEU A 117 38.23 -2.40 -11.43
CA LEU A 117 38.67 -3.61 -10.79
C LEU A 117 39.12 -4.65 -11.84
N GLU A 118 40.31 -5.22 -11.66
CA GLU A 118 40.82 -6.27 -12.53
C GLU A 118 40.14 -7.63 -12.29
N VAL A 119 39.82 -7.91 -11.03
CA VAL A 119 39.17 -9.17 -10.60
C VAL A 119 38.07 -8.86 -9.61
N ILE A 120 36.90 -9.41 -9.84
CA ILE A 120 35.72 -9.22 -9.01
C ILE A 120 35.22 -10.60 -8.57
N SER A 121 34.90 -10.77 -7.25
CA SER A 121 34.21 -11.97 -6.79
C SER A 121 32.74 -11.96 -7.26
N ASP A 122 32.16 -13.15 -7.40
CA ASP A 122 30.75 -13.29 -7.81
C ASP A 122 29.81 -12.65 -6.78
N THR A 123 30.13 -12.73 -5.48
CA THR A 123 29.39 -12.07 -4.40
C THR A 123 29.46 -10.55 -4.49
N MET A 124 30.63 -9.99 -4.83
CA MET A 124 30.80 -8.55 -5.06
C MET A 124 30.03 -8.08 -6.28
N ALA A 125 30.12 -8.82 -7.37
CA ALA A 125 29.37 -8.51 -8.61
C ALA A 125 27.85 -8.54 -8.39
N ALA A 126 27.36 -9.55 -7.66
CA ALA A 126 25.94 -9.66 -7.32
C ALA A 126 25.50 -8.54 -6.35
N ALA A 127 26.33 -8.17 -5.36
CA ALA A 127 26.06 -7.06 -4.45
C ALA A 127 26.03 -5.70 -5.18
N ALA A 128 26.92 -5.51 -6.16
CA ALA A 128 26.90 -4.31 -6.99
C ALA A 128 25.61 -4.20 -7.81
N LEU A 129 25.11 -5.29 -8.40
CA LEU A 129 23.81 -5.31 -9.08
C LEU A 129 22.66 -5.01 -8.11
N GLN A 130 22.70 -5.55 -6.91
CA GLN A 130 21.71 -5.26 -5.87
C GLN A 130 21.72 -3.77 -5.48
N ARG A 131 22.91 -3.18 -5.37
CA ARG A 131 23.05 -1.75 -5.08
C ARG A 131 22.53 -0.87 -6.21
N ILE A 132 22.74 -1.27 -7.47
CA ILE A 132 22.13 -0.60 -8.64
C ILE A 132 20.60 -0.65 -8.56
N CYS A 133 20.00 -1.79 -8.15
CA CYS A 133 18.56 -1.88 -7.93
C CYS A 133 18.05 -0.87 -6.89
N GLU A 134 18.80 -0.64 -5.81
CA GLU A 134 18.41 0.33 -4.76
C GLU A 134 18.30 1.77 -5.27
N PHE A 135 19.10 2.15 -6.29
CA PHE A 135 19.05 3.49 -6.88
C PHE A 135 18.04 3.62 -8.03
N GLU A 136 17.88 2.59 -8.80
CA GLU A 136 17.16 2.65 -10.08
C GLU A 136 15.74 2.10 -10.00
N VAL A 137 15.43 1.27 -9.01
CA VAL A 137 14.09 0.70 -8.82
C VAL A 137 13.37 1.45 -7.69
N ASP A 138 12.20 1.99 -8.00
CA ASP A 138 11.28 2.58 -7.02
C ASP A 138 9.89 1.93 -7.12
N ASP A 139 8.91 2.42 -6.33
CA ASP A 139 7.54 1.90 -6.34
C ASP A 139 6.85 2.01 -7.71
N SER A 140 7.31 2.91 -8.58
CA SER A 140 6.81 3.07 -9.95
C SER A 140 7.48 2.13 -10.96
N GLY A 141 8.57 1.47 -10.55
CA GLY A 141 9.36 0.54 -11.35
C GLY A 141 10.77 1.04 -11.63
N LEU A 142 11.38 0.54 -12.71
CA LEU A 142 12.75 0.91 -13.11
C LEU A 142 12.76 2.31 -13.74
N LYS A 143 13.58 3.22 -13.21
CA LYS A 143 13.65 4.63 -13.65
C LYS A 143 14.18 4.78 -15.07
N ASN A 144 15.32 4.13 -15.38
CA ASN A 144 16.01 4.24 -16.66
C ASN A 144 16.44 2.86 -17.19
N PRO A 145 15.49 2.02 -17.68
CA PRO A 145 15.80 0.65 -18.07
C PRO A 145 16.83 0.59 -19.22
N GLU A 146 16.71 1.45 -20.22
CA GLU A 146 17.59 1.45 -21.39
C GLU A 146 19.04 1.78 -21.02
N ALA A 147 19.25 2.78 -20.16
CA ALA A 147 20.60 3.20 -19.76
C ALA A 147 21.35 2.12 -18.99
N ILE A 148 20.66 1.26 -18.24
CA ILE A 148 21.27 0.16 -17.50
C ILE A 148 21.53 -1.03 -18.42
N LEU A 149 20.52 -1.44 -19.19
CA LEU A 149 20.61 -2.61 -20.07
C LEU A 149 21.61 -2.41 -21.23
N GLU A 150 21.84 -1.16 -21.63
CA GLU A 150 22.81 -0.81 -22.65
C GLU A 150 24.24 -0.60 -22.13
N ASN A 151 24.42 -0.52 -20.80
CA ASN A 151 25.72 -0.32 -20.19
C ASN A 151 26.67 -1.50 -20.47
N GLU A 152 27.88 -1.21 -20.92
CA GLU A 152 28.87 -2.23 -21.31
C GLU A 152 29.30 -3.11 -20.13
N VAL A 153 29.49 -2.51 -18.94
CA VAL A 153 29.88 -3.26 -17.74
C VAL A 153 28.74 -4.19 -17.30
N PHE A 154 27.50 -3.72 -17.36
CA PHE A 154 26.35 -4.55 -17.07
C PHE A 154 26.24 -5.74 -18.00
N ARG A 155 26.43 -5.53 -19.31
CA ARG A 155 26.43 -6.61 -20.31
C ARG A 155 27.57 -7.61 -20.08
N ALA A 156 28.76 -7.13 -19.70
CA ALA A 156 29.89 -7.99 -19.38
C ALA A 156 29.59 -8.87 -18.17
N LEU A 157 29.00 -8.32 -17.10
CA LEU A 157 28.56 -9.08 -15.94
C LEU A 157 27.49 -10.12 -16.30
N CYS A 158 26.49 -9.75 -17.09
CA CYS A 158 25.47 -10.68 -17.57
C CYS A 158 26.08 -11.87 -18.35
N PHE A 159 27.01 -11.58 -19.24
CA PHE A 159 27.71 -12.60 -20.00
C PHE A 159 28.51 -13.56 -19.10
N GLN A 160 29.21 -13.03 -18.11
CA GLN A 160 29.96 -13.85 -17.15
C GLN A 160 29.04 -14.71 -16.28
N PHE A 161 27.98 -14.14 -15.73
CA PHE A 161 26.99 -14.90 -14.95
C PHE A 161 26.36 -16.03 -15.77
N GLU A 162 26.12 -15.80 -17.05
CA GLU A 162 25.59 -16.84 -17.94
C GLU A 162 26.59 -17.97 -18.18
N HIS A 163 27.85 -17.65 -18.49
CA HIS A 163 28.87 -18.64 -18.84
C HIS A 163 29.43 -19.37 -17.64
N GLU A 164 29.55 -18.70 -16.50
CA GLU A 164 30.11 -19.26 -15.28
C GLU A 164 29.06 -19.64 -14.22
N SER A 165 27.78 -19.75 -14.59
CA SER A 165 26.65 -20.02 -13.70
C SER A 165 26.90 -21.21 -12.73
N GLN A 166 27.59 -22.25 -13.19
CA GLN A 166 27.91 -23.43 -12.38
C GLN A 166 29.02 -23.19 -11.35
N LYS A 167 29.86 -22.17 -11.56
CA LYS A 167 30.99 -21.84 -10.69
C LYS A 167 30.62 -20.81 -9.61
N LEU A 168 29.49 -20.13 -9.76
CA LEU A 168 29.02 -19.12 -8.81
C LEU A 168 28.84 -19.74 -7.42
N SER A 169 29.09 -18.96 -6.38
CA SER A 169 28.66 -19.32 -5.01
C SER A 169 27.14 -19.34 -4.90
N ASP A 170 26.58 -20.01 -3.90
CA ASP A 170 25.12 -20.02 -3.70
C ASP A 170 24.56 -18.61 -3.48
N THR A 171 25.27 -17.78 -2.72
CA THR A 171 24.88 -16.40 -2.46
C THR A 171 25.00 -15.54 -3.72
N GLY A 172 26.10 -15.65 -4.47
CA GLY A 172 26.28 -14.93 -5.72
C GLY A 172 25.19 -15.26 -6.73
N LEU A 173 24.88 -16.55 -6.91
CA LEU A 173 23.84 -17.02 -7.82
C LEU A 173 22.47 -16.44 -7.52
N VAL A 174 21.98 -16.61 -6.26
CA VAL A 174 20.61 -16.19 -5.91
C VAL A 174 20.47 -14.67 -5.84
N THR A 175 21.52 -13.95 -5.40
CA THR A 175 21.52 -12.48 -5.33
C THR A 175 21.58 -11.87 -6.72
N ALA A 176 22.40 -12.43 -7.62
CA ALA A 176 22.45 -12.00 -9.02
C ALA A 176 21.10 -12.23 -9.71
N LEU A 177 20.49 -13.41 -9.54
CA LEU A 177 19.17 -13.71 -10.08
C LEU A 177 18.12 -12.70 -9.60
N GLN A 178 18.07 -12.41 -8.28
CA GLN A 178 17.15 -11.43 -7.71
C GLN A 178 17.36 -10.03 -8.30
N ALA A 179 18.60 -9.59 -8.42
CA ALA A 179 18.92 -8.28 -8.96
C ALA A 179 18.52 -8.17 -10.46
N LEU A 180 18.82 -9.19 -11.26
CA LEU A 180 18.47 -9.21 -12.68
C LEU A 180 16.97 -9.20 -12.92
N ILE A 181 16.18 -9.91 -12.11
CA ILE A 181 14.71 -9.87 -12.16
C ILE A 181 14.19 -8.47 -11.80
N LYS A 182 14.71 -7.84 -10.75
CA LYS A 182 14.34 -6.47 -10.36
C LYS A 182 14.71 -5.44 -11.42
N LEU A 183 15.83 -5.62 -12.10
CA LEU A 183 16.27 -4.79 -13.24
C LEU A 183 15.51 -5.12 -14.54
N ARG A 184 14.50 -6.00 -14.47
CA ARG A 184 13.62 -6.37 -15.58
C ARG A 184 14.37 -6.91 -16.80
N VAL A 185 15.42 -7.68 -16.56
CA VAL A 185 16.03 -8.50 -17.62
C VAL A 185 14.98 -9.49 -18.13
N ASP A 186 14.95 -9.73 -19.46
CA ASP A 186 13.96 -10.60 -20.08
C ASP A 186 13.92 -11.98 -19.38
N PRO A 187 12.78 -12.39 -18.81
CA PRO A 187 12.60 -13.69 -18.17
C PRO A 187 12.96 -14.90 -19.05
N TRP A 188 12.81 -14.75 -20.36
CA TRP A 188 13.08 -15.79 -21.34
C TRP A 188 14.52 -15.76 -21.89
N SER A 189 15.35 -14.84 -21.38
CA SER A 189 16.77 -14.80 -21.77
C SER A 189 17.49 -16.07 -21.34
N THR A 190 18.49 -16.47 -22.11
CA THR A 190 19.35 -17.63 -21.80
C THR A 190 20.02 -17.48 -20.43
N LEU A 191 20.35 -16.26 -20.03
CA LEU A 191 20.92 -15.94 -18.73
C LEU A 191 19.96 -16.34 -17.59
N ILE A 192 18.72 -15.81 -17.57
CA ILE A 192 17.75 -16.12 -16.50
C ILE A 192 17.45 -17.62 -16.47
N VAL A 193 17.20 -18.24 -17.62
CA VAL A 193 16.91 -19.68 -17.71
C VAL A 193 18.08 -20.51 -17.15
N ARG A 194 19.34 -20.15 -17.43
CA ARG A 194 20.51 -20.86 -16.89
C ARG A 194 20.64 -20.68 -15.38
N LEU A 195 20.47 -19.46 -14.86
CA LEU A 195 20.56 -19.20 -13.42
C LEU A 195 19.45 -19.94 -12.64
N VAL A 196 18.21 -19.95 -13.17
CA VAL A 196 17.10 -20.71 -12.57
C VAL A 196 17.38 -22.21 -12.61
N SER A 197 17.84 -22.74 -13.75
CA SER A 197 18.19 -24.17 -13.87
C SER A 197 19.31 -24.57 -12.92
N GLU A 198 20.32 -23.74 -12.72
CA GLU A 198 21.40 -24.00 -11.77
C GLU A 198 20.91 -23.90 -10.32
N SER A 199 20.04 -22.94 -10.02
CA SER A 199 19.38 -22.82 -8.71
C SER A 199 18.55 -24.05 -8.38
N GLN A 200 17.80 -24.62 -9.35
CA GLN A 200 17.06 -25.88 -9.18
C GLN A 200 17.99 -27.05 -8.82
N LYS A 201 19.12 -27.21 -9.53
CA LYS A 201 20.08 -28.28 -9.22
C LYS A 201 20.65 -28.17 -7.81
N ARG A 202 20.86 -26.95 -7.29
CA ARG A 202 21.35 -26.73 -5.93
C ARG A 202 20.26 -26.96 -4.90
N LEU A 203 19.03 -26.56 -5.23
CA LEU A 203 17.85 -26.83 -4.41
C LEU A 203 17.65 -28.35 -4.26
N ASP A 204 17.80 -29.13 -5.33
CA ASP A 204 17.68 -30.60 -5.30
C ASP A 204 18.75 -31.27 -4.41
N LYS A 205 19.93 -30.64 -4.24
CA LYS A 205 20.97 -31.12 -3.30
C LYS A 205 20.66 -30.84 -1.83
N GLY A 206 19.71 -29.93 -1.54
CA GLY A 206 19.23 -29.62 -0.19
C GLY A 206 20.22 -28.91 0.75
N GLN A 207 21.35 -28.39 0.24
CA GLN A 207 22.41 -27.79 1.05
C GLN A 207 22.29 -26.25 1.15
N VAL A 208 21.29 -25.65 0.54
CA VAL A 208 21.10 -24.19 0.48
C VAL A 208 20.74 -23.63 1.87
N THR A 209 21.33 -22.49 2.24
CA THR A 209 21.04 -21.81 3.51
C THR A 209 19.65 -21.20 3.50
N ILE A 210 19.05 -20.96 4.67
CA ILE A 210 17.70 -20.35 4.79
C ILE A 210 17.64 -19.00 4.08
N ARG A 211 18.67 -18.17 4.29
CA ARG A 211 18.77 -16.85 3.64
C ARG A 211 18.70 -16.97 2.12
N ASN A 212 19.47 -17.86 1.54
CA ASN A 212 19.51 -18.08 0.10
C ASN A 212 18.19 -18.70 -0.43
N LEU A 213 17.56 -19.60 0.34
CA LEU A 213 16.22 -20.14 0.03
C LEU A 213 15.18 -19.02 -0.04
N CYS A 214 15.20 -18.10 0.93
CA CYS A 214 14.25 -16.96 0.93
C CYS A 214 14.49 -16.02 -0.25
N ILE A 215 15.76 -15.66 -0.55
CA ILE A 215 16.09 -14.80 -1.69
C ILE A 215 15.64 -15.45 -3.01
N LEU A 216 15.92 -16.76 -3.16
CA LEU A 216 15.49 -17.51 -4.34
C LEU A 216 13.96 -17.58 -4.43
N GLY A 217 13.27 -17.87 -3.31
CA GLY A 217 11.80 -17.94 -3.27
C GLY A 217 11.15 -16.61 -3.63
N GLU A 218 11.60 -15.48 -3.05
CA GLU A 218 11.14 -14.15 -3.43
C GLU A 218 11.38 -13.85 -4.91
N SER A 219 12.56 -14.22 -5.45
CA SER A 219 12.90 -14.01 -6.85
C SER A 219 11.99 -14.79 -7.80
N LEU A 220 11.68 -16.05 -7.47
CA LEU A 220 10.78 -16.89 -8.26
C LEU A 220 9.32 -16.42 -8.16
N LEU A 221 8.89 -15.92 -7.00
CA LEU A 221 7.58 -15.31 -6.82
C LEU A 221 7.40 -14.05 -7.67
N ASP A 222 8.46 -13.23 -7.77
CA ASP A 222 8.47 -12.06 -8.66
C ASP A 222 8.47 -12.45 -10.14
N LEU A 223 9.06 -13.59 -10.49
CA LEU A 223 9.21 -14.07 -11.87
C LEU A 223 7.98 -14.81 -12.38
N GLU A 224 7.48 -15.79 -11.64
CA GLU A 224 6.44 -16.75 -12.04
C GLU A 224 5.14 -16.60 -11.22
N GLY A 225 5.22 -15.96 -10.04
CA GLY A 225 4.10 -15.82 -9.13
C GLY A 225 3.92 -17.01 -8.17
N PRO A 226 2.85 -17.00 -7.35
CA PRO A 226 2.67 -17.92 -6.23
C PRO A 226 2.39 -19.39 -6.61
N GLY A 227 2.12 -19.70 -7.88
CA GLY A 227 1.88 -21.08 -8.36
C GLY A 227 3.14 -21.83 -8.78
N CYS A 228 4.33 -21.32 -8.53
CA CYS A 228 5.59 -21.93 -8.92
C CYS A 228 5.91 -23.15 -8.05
N THR A 229 6.09 -24.32 -8.67
CA THR A 229 6.41 -25.60 -7.98
C THR A 229 7.76 -25.55 -7.25
N MET A 230 8.70 -24.76 -7.75
CA MET A 230 10.00 -24.58 -7.14
C MET A 230 9.88 -23.80 -5.81
N VAL A 231 8.92 -22.87 -5.69
CA VAL A 231 8.61 -22.18 -4.44
C VAL A 231 8.05 -23.13 -3.39
N GLU A 232 7.17 -24.07 -3.77
CA GLU A 232 6.69 -25.09 -2.86
C GLU A 232 7.83 -26.00 -2.35
N GLN A 233 8.76 -26.37 -3.22
CA GLN A 233 9.95 -27.14 -2.85
C GLN A 233 10.84 -26.34 -1.87
N ILE A 234 11.01 -25.02 -2.07
CA ILE A 234 11.74 -24.13 -1.16
C ILE A 234 11.07 -24.13 0.22
N VAL A 235 9.74 -23.91 0.29
CA VAL A 235 9.03 -23.88 1.56
C VAL A 235 9.14 -25.22 2.30
N ASN A 236 9.04 -26.35 1.58
CA ASN A 236 9.24 -27.69 2.17
C ASN A 236 10.67 -27.86 2.74
N GLN A 237 11.70 -27.34 2.08
CA GLN A 237 13.06 -27.37 2.60
C GLN A 237 13.23 -26.44 3.82
N VAL A 238 12.63 -25.26 3.81
CA VAL A 238 12.61 -24.35 4.97
C VAL A 238 11.94 -25.04 6.16
N GLN A 239 10.82 -25.72 5.95
CA GLN A 239 10.09 -26.44 6.99
C GLN A 239 10.89 -27.60 7.59
N GLY A 240 11.77 -28.23 6.81
CA GLY A 240 12.65 -29.32 7.27
C GLY A 240 13.87 -28.84 8.06
N LYS A 241 14.15 -27.53 8.14
CA LYS A 241 15.28 -26.97 8.89
C LYS A 241 14.90 -26.72 10.35
N LYS A 242 15.88 -26.78 11.26
CA LYS A 242 15.66 -26.52 12.70
C LYS A 242 15.46 -25.03 12.95
N LEU A 243 14.27 -24.64 13.38
CA LEU A 243 13.89 -23.26 13.61
C LEU A 243 14.65 -22.58 14.77
N GLU A 244 15.11 -23.35 15.76
CA GLU A 244 15.84 -22.81 16.92
C GLU A 244 17.21 -22.20 16.55
N GLU A 245 17.73 -22.56 15.39
CA GLU A 245 19.02 -22.08 14.88
C GLU A 245 18.88 -20.80 14.02
N TRP A 246 17.63 -20.33 13.75
CA TRP A 246 17.40 -19.21 12.86
C TRP A 246 17.64 -17.86 13.54
N THR A 247 18.26 -16.97 12.81
CA THR A 247 18.41 -15.57 13.23
C THR A 247 17.10 -14.80 13.10
N THR A 248 16.99 -13.65 13.77
CA THR A 248 15.83 -12.76 13.67
C THR A 248 15.58 -12.26 12.24
N GLU A 249 16.66 -12.05 11.48
CA GLU A 249 16.60 -11.68 10.07
C GLU A 249 16.04 -12.80 9.22
N GLU A 250 16.52 -14.03 9.38
CA GLU A 250 16.04 -15.19 8.62
C GLU A 250 14.56 -15.47 8.88
N ILE A 251 14.13 -15.42 10.14
CA ILE A 251 12.69 -15.53 10.48
C ILE A 251 11.87 -14.48 9.72
N THR A 252 12.35 -13.23 9.71
CA THR A 252 11.65 -12.13 9.03
C THR A 252 11.64 -12.33 7.51
N MET A 253 12.71 -12.87 6.92
CA MET A 253 12.76 -13.21 5.50
C MET A 253 11.74 -14.31 5.15
N VAL A 254 11.65 -15.35 5.98
CA VAL A 254 10.67 -16.42 5.75
C VAL A 254 9.24 -15.89 5.84
N TYR A 255 8.91 -15.02 6.82
CA TYR A 255 7.61 -14.35 6.83
C TYR A 255 7.36 -13.54 5.54
N GLY A 256 8.39 -12.82 5.05
CA GLY A 256 8.35 -12.06 3.81
C GLY A 256 8.05 -12.94 2.59
N MET A 257 8.71 -14.08 2.49
CA MET A 257 8.48 -15.05 1.41
C MET A 257 7.08 -15.68 1.51
N LEU A 258 6.68 -16.14 2.70
CA LEU A 258 5.38 -16.79 2.90
C LEU A 258 4.21 -15.86 2.58
N GLN A 259 4.27 -14.57 2.92
CA GLN A 259 3.20 -13.62 2.62
C GLN A 259 2.93 -13.45 1.11
N MET A 260 3.94 -13.76 0.27
CA MET A 260 3.83 -13.70 -1.19
C MET A 260 3.45 -15.05 -1.80
N SER A 261 3.75 -16.17 -1.12
CA SER A 261 3.57 -17.54 -1.64
C SER A 261 2.22 -18.15 -1.31
N VAL A 262 1.53 -17.69 -0.26
CA VAL A 262 0.24 -18.25 0.16
C VAL A 262 -0.86 -17.93 -0.85
N THR A 263 -1.50 -18.96 -1.39
CA THR A 263 -2.62 -18.86 -2.34
C THR A 263 -3.95 -19.30 -1.72
N GLU A 264 -3.90 -20.16 -0.70
CA GLU A 264 -5.08 -20.73 -0.04
C GLU A 264 -5.04 -20.43 1.47
N GLU A 265 -6.21 -20.23 2.05
CA GLU A 265 -6.35 -20.02 3.48
C GLU A 265 -5.89 -21.26 4.26
N GLY A 266 -5.03 -21.04 5.26
CA GLY A 266 -4.46 -22.13 6.08
C GLY A 266 -3.25 -22.85 5.49
N GLN A 267 -2.80 -22.49 4.29
CA GLN A 267 -1.57 -23.04 3.71
C GLN A 267 -0.37 -22.72 4.63
N TYR A 268 0.48 -23.71 4.88
CA TYR A 268 1.66 -23.62 5.76
C TYR A 268 1.38 -23.26 7.24
N GLN A 269 0.17 -23.53 7.74
CA GLN A 269 -0.23 -23.09 9.10
C GLN A 269 0.65 -23.68 10.22
N ASP A 270 1.12 -24.92 10.08
CA ASP A 270 1.99 -25.57 11.09
C ASP A 270 3.35 -24.86 11.17
N LEU A 271 3.94 -24.50 10.02
CA LEU A 271 5.17 -23.71 9.97
C LEU A 271 4.96 -22.34 10.60
N LEU A 272 3.87 -21.64 10.25
CA LEU A 272 3.53 -20.33 10.79
C LEU A 272 3.32 -20.38 12.31
N ASN A 273 2.62 -21.40 12.83
CA ASN A 273 2.43 -21.57 14.28
C ASN A 273 3.76 -21.76 15.01
N HIS A 274 4.66 -22.55 14.44
CA HIS A 274 5.98 -22.77 15.02
C HIS A 274 6.83 -21.48 14.98
N MET A 275 6.85 -20.78 13.84
CA MET A 275 7.52 -19.49 13.71
C MET A 275 6.95 -18.44 14.67
N ASN A 276 5.62 -18.35 14.82
CA ASN A 276 4.96 -17.42 15.73
C ASN A 276 5.43 -17.66 17.20
N ASN A 277 5.56 -18.93 17.62
CA ASN A 277 6.02 -19.27 18.97
C ASN A 277 7.48 -18.89 19.20
N ILE A 278 8.38 -19.15 18.24
CA ILE A 278 9.79 -18.77 18.35
C ILE A 278 9.95 -17.24 18.32
N THR A 279 9.25 -16.57 17.39
CA THR A 279 9.27 -15.11 17.29
C THR A 279 8.78 -14.45 18.59
N LEU A 280 7.83 -15.06 19.29
CA LEU A 280 7.36 -14.57 20.59
C LEU A 280 8.48 -14.54 21.63
N THR A 281 9.39 -15.51 21.62
CA THR A 281 10.55 -15.55 22.53
C THR A 281 11.64 -14.54 22.12
N LEU A 282 11.82 -14.33 20.82
CA LEU A 282 12.83 -13.43 20.25
C LEU A 282 12.36 -11.97 20.17
N ALA A 283 11.08 -11.67 20.47
CA ALA A 283 10.52 -10.34 20.37
C ALA A 283 11.35 -9.21 21.04
N PRO A 284 12.02 -9.43 22.22
CA PRO A 284 12.86 -8.40 22.83
C PRO A 284 14.08 -7.97 22.00
N GLN A 285 14.55 -8.84 21.10
CA GLN A 285 15.77 -8.66 20.31
C GLN A 285 15.49 -8.04 18.94
N LEU A 286 14.21 -7.93 18.55
CA LEU A 286 13.80 -7.43 17.24
C LEU A 286 14.07 -5.93 17.12
N SER A 287 14.65 -5.51 16.01
CA SER A 287 14.78 -4.12 15.62
C SER A 287 13.43 -3.53 15.16
N PRO A 288 13.25 -2.19 15.13
CA PRO A 288 12.02 -1.56 14.64
C PRO A 288 11.62 -2.06 13.24
N LYS A 289 12.58 -2.16 12.34
CA LYS A 289 12.40 -2.64 10.97
C LYS A 289 11.85 -4.07 10.92
N LEU A 290 12.41 -4.97 11.74
CA LEU A 290 11.96 -6.37 11.78
C LEU A 290 10.56 -6.49 12.40
N ILE A 291 10.26 -5.74 13.47
CA ILE A 291 8.91 -5.69 14.08
C ILE A 291 7.88 -5.26 13.02
N SER A 292 8.16 -4.18 12.30
CA SER A 292 7.27 -3.66 11.26
C SER A 292 7.02 -4.70 10.15
N ARG A 293 8.06 -5.37 9.66
CA ARG A 293 7.97 -6.40 8.62
C ARG A 293 7.18 -7.62 9.08
N ILE A 294 7.43 -8.12 10.29
CA ILE A 294 6.71 -9.26 10.84
C ILE A 294 5.23 -8.91 11.04
N LEU A 295 4.92 -7.75 11.62
CA LEU A 295 3.53 -7.30 11.79
C LEU A 295 2.79 -7.18 10.45
N LYS A 296 3.47 -6.67 9.41
CA LYS A 296 2.91 -6.62 8.04
C LYS A 296 2.60 -8.02 7.53
N ALA A 297 3.53 -8.95 7.67
CA ALA A 297 3.34 -10.33 7.22
C ALA A 297 2.19 -11.02 7.97
N LEU A 298 2.09 -10.86 9.30
CA LEU A 298 0.98 -11.41 10.10
C LEU A 298 -0.39 -10.88 9.65
N VAL A 299 -0.47 -9.61 9.23
CA VAL A 299 -1.70 -9.02 8.67
C VAL A 299 -2.05 -9.65 7.33
N ILE A 300 -1.07 -9.76 6.41
CA ILE A 300 -1.30 -10.29 5.06
C ILE A 300 -1.67 -11.78 5.12
N LEU A 301 -1.02 -12.54 6.02
CA LEU A 301 -1.26 -13.96 6.24
C LEU A 301 -2.49 -14.23 7.13
N ASP A 302 -3.22 -13.19 7.52
CA ASP A 302 -4.40 -13.24 8.41
C ASP A 302 -4.22 -14.13 9.66
N GLN A 303 -3.06 -13.97 10.35
CA GLN A 303 -2.70 -14.79 11.50
C GLN A 303 -3.47 -14.39 12.77
N THR A 304 -4.80 -14.52 12.73
CA THR A 304 -5.70 -14.16 13.85
C THR A 304 -5.46 -14.96 15.11
N GLN A 305 -4.87 -16.15 15.03
CA GLN A 305 -4.49 -16.99 16.16
C GLN A 305 -3.16 -16.57 16.82
N ALA A 306 -2.34 -15.75 16.16
CA ALA A 306 -1.06 -15.26 16.70
C ALA A 306 -1.23 -14.02 17.61
N ILE A 307 -2.39 -13.82 18.22
CA ILE A 307 -2.68 -12.68 19.11
C ILE A 307 -1.62 -12.47 20.21
N PRO A 308 -1.11 -13.50 20.92
CA PRO A 308 -0.07 -13.31 21.92
C PRO A 308 1.21 -12.66 21.34
N LEU A 309 1.62 -13.09 20.15
CA LEU A 309 2.75 -12.50 19.42
C LEU A 309 2.45 -11.05 19.04
N VAL A 310 1.29 -10.78 18.45
CA VAL A 310 0.88 -9.43 18.04
C VAL A 310 0.91 -8.48 19.24
N ILE A 311 0.29 -8.85 20.37
CA ILE A 311 0.30 -8.04 21.60
C ILE A 311 1.73 -7.78 22.07
N ARG A 312 2.59 -8.80 22.03
CA ARG A 312 3.99 -8.67 22.43
C ARG A 312 4.74 -7.69 21.53
N LEU A 313 4.63 -7.84 20.21
CA LEU A 313 5.25 -6.93 19.24
C LEU A 313 4.72 -5.50 19.36
N CYS A 314 3.40 -5.34 19.56
CA CYS A 314 2.79 -4.03 19.77
C CYS A 314 3.33 -3.34 21.04
N LYS A 315 3.52 -4.06 22.14
CA LYS A 315 4.15 -3.51 23.36
C LYS A 315 5.60 -3.08 23.13
N TYR A 316 6.37 -3.88 22.37
CA TYR A 316 7.75 -3.49 22.03
C TYR A 316 7.79 -2.31 21.07
N SER A 317 6.80 -2.15 20.20
CA SER A 317 6.70 -1.02 19.27
C SER A 317 6.63 0.34 19.97
N VAL A 318 6.04 0.43 21.18
CA VAL A 318 5.89 1.68 21.95
C VAL A 318 7.20 2.47 22.05
N ARG A 319 8.29 1.79 22.44
CA ARG A 319 9.60 2.42 22.62
C ARG A 319 10.28 2.80 21.30
N HIS A 320 9.80 2.22 20.19
CA HIS A 320 10.37 2.42 18.86
C HIS A 320 9.61 3.45 18.03
N VAL A 321 8.45 3.94 18.48
CA VAL A 321 7.65 4.94 17.75
C VAL A 321 8.48 6.11 17.21
N PRO A 322 9.42 6.74 17.95
CA PRO A 322 10.22 7.84 17.44
C PRO A 322 11.27 7.45 16.38
N ARG A 323 11.51 6.15 16.19
CA ARG A 323 12.55 5.60 15.30
C ARG A 323 11.98 4.94 14.06
N PHE A 324 10.66 4.74 14.00
CA PHE A 324 10.03 4.20 12.80
C PHE A 324 10.12 5.18 11.64
N THR A 325 10.43 4.66 10.48
CA THR A 325 10.17 5.36 9.23
C THR A 325 8.66 5.46 8.99
N ASP A 326 8.22 6.30 8.08
CA ASP A 326 6.81 6.45 7.75
C ASP A 326 6.18 5.12 7.30
N ASP A 327 6.88 4.33 6.47
CA ASP A 327 6.42 3.02 6.00
C ASP A 327 6.34 1.98 7.13
N GLU A 328 7.33 1.97 8.03
CA GLU A 328 7.33 1.11 9.20
C GLU A 328 6.15 1.44 10.12
N LEU A 329 5.88 2.73 10.32
CA LEU A 329 4.74 3.20 11.11
C LEU A 329 3.40 2.78 10.47
N VAL A 330 3.26 2.90 9.15
CA VAL A 330 2.07 2.44 8.40
C VAL A 330 1.80 0.96 8.63
N ASN A 331 2.83 0.12 8.56
CA ASN A 331 2.69 -1.32 8.80
C ASN A 331 2.26 -1.64 10.25
N VAL A 332 2.88 -0.98 11.23
CA VAL A 332 2.56 -1.16 12.66
C VAL A 332 1.13 -0.73 12.94
N LEU A 333 0.72 0.45 12.48
CA LEU A 333 -0.66 0.94 12.62
C LEU A 333 -1.66 0.05 11.89
N GLY A 334 -1.27 -0.48 10.71
CA GLY A 334 -2.06 -1.48 9.97
C GLY A 334 -2.35 -2.71 10.82
N ALA A 335 -1.36 -3.22 11.54
CA ALA A 335 -1.53 -4.35 12.43
C ALA A 335 -2.43 -4.02 13.64
N PHE A 336 -2.27 -2.85 14.27
CA PHE A 336 -3.17 -2.40 15.34
C PHE A 336 -4.64 -2.32 14.88
N ILE A 337 -4.85 -1.84 13.66
CA ILE A 337 -6.20 -1.75 13.06
C ILE A 337 -6.76 -3.14 12.81
N HIS A 338 -5.99 -4.02 12.15
CA HIS A 338 -6.42 -5.35 11.72
C HIS A 338 -6.74 -6.26 12.91
N PHE A 339 -5.81 -6.40 13.85
CA PHE A 339 -5.98 -7.27 15.02
C PHE A 339 -6.84 -6.66 16.15
N GLY A 340 -7.33 -5.47 15.97
CA GLY A 340 -8.20 -4.87 16.96
C GLY A 340 -7.50 -4.36 18.23
N HIS A 341 -6.16 -4.40 18.29
CA HIS A 341 -5.38 -4.03 19.47
C HIS A 341 -5.30 -2.50 19.67
N THR A 342 -5.32 -2.07 20.95
CA THR A 342 -5.07 -0.69 21.36
C THR A 342 -4.11 -0.69 22.54
N ASP A 343 -3.21 0.28 22.56
CA ASP A 343 -2.28 0.50 23.66
C ASP A 343 -2.17 2.00 23.94
N GLN A 344 -2.40 2.38 25.20
CA GLN A 344 -2.39 3.79 25.61
C GLN A 344 -0.98 4.40 25.48
N PHE A 345 0.05 3.67 25.88
CA PHE A 345 1.43 4.16 25.79
C PHE A 345 1.89 4.35 24.34
N PHE A 346 1.41 3.47 23.46
CA PHE A 346 1.64 3.65 22.02
C PHE A 346 0.96 4.92 21.50
N THR A 347 -0.29 5.15 21.91
CA THR A 347 -1.04 6.35 21.52
C THR A 347 -0.35 7.61 22.02
N GLU A 348 0.11 7.65 23.28
CA GLU A 348 0.87 8.78 23.82
C GLU A 348 2.21 9.02 23.11
N ALA A 349 2.91 7.94 22.71
CA ALA A 349 4.13 8.06 21.92
C ALA A 349 3.83 8.59 20.50
N LEU A 350 2.73 8.15 19.90
CA LEU A 350 2.23 8.62 18.61
C LEU A 350 1.84 10.10 18.65
N GLU A 351 1.17 10.56 19.71
CA GLU A 351 0.85 11.96 19.95
C GLU A 351 2.09 12.84 19.91
N ARG A 352 3.13 12.41 20.62
CA ARG A 352 4.42 13.13 20.65
C ARG A 352 5.12 13.15 19.29
N LEU A 353 5.06 12.05 18.53
CA LEU A 353 5.63 11.96 17.19
C LEU A 353 4.88 12.87 16.22
N VAL A 354 3.56 12.71 16.11
CA VAL A 354 2.73 13.45 15.14
C VAL A 354 2.77 14.95 15.41
N SER A 355 2.72 15.38 16.67
CA SER A 355 2.81 16.80 17.01
C SER A 355 4.12 17.46 16.57
N LYS A 356 5.20 16.68 16.40
CA LYS A 356 6.51 17.19 15.96
C LYS A 356 6.72 17.09 14.45
N SER A 357 6.18 16.05 13.81
CA SER A 357 6.54 15.67 12.45
C SER A 357 5.39 15.74 11.44
N SER A 358 4.18 16.14 11.82
CA SER A 358 2.99 16.17 10.93
C SER A 358 3.20 16.89 9.59
N PHE A 359 4.08 17.91 9.54
CA PHE A 359 4.38 18.65 8.32
C PHE A 359 5.35 17.93 7.37
N THR A 360 6.17 17.02 7.89
CA THR A 360 7.20 16.29 7.14
C THR A 360 6.84 14.85 6.86
N MET A 361 5.88 14.30 7.60
CA MET A 361 5.41 12.92 7.41
C MET A 361 4.83 12.71 6.01
N HIS A 362 5.06 11.52 5.48
CA HIS A 362 4.47 11.10 4.22
C HIS A 362 2.93 11.05 4.32
N PRO A 363 2.18 11.44 3.26
CA PRO A 363 0.72 11.43 3.24
C PRO A 363 0.08 10.10 3.69
N GLU A 364 0.66 8.96 3.32
CA GLU A 364 0.18 7.64 3.69
C GLU A 364 0.28 7.39 5.21
N ALA A 365 1.38 7.83 5.84
CA ALA A 365 1.56 7.71 7.28
C ALA A 365 0.52 8.54 8.05
N VAL A 366 0.29 9.79 7.62
CA VAL A 366 -0.73 10.66 8.24
C VAL A 366 -2.12 10.06 8.07
N SER A 367 -2.47 9.57 6.87
CA SER A 367 -3.75 8.90 6.61
C SER A 367 -3.93 7.68 7.50
N LYS A 368 -2.87 6.88 7.67
CA LYS A 368 -2.90 5.68 8.51
C LYS A 368 -3.06 6.02 10.00
N VAL A 369 -2.42 7.10 10.48
CA VAL A 369 -2.62 7.62 11.87
C VAL A 369 -4.09 8.00 12.07
N MET A 370 -4.67 8.75 11.14
CA MET A 370 -6.08 9.17 11.23
C MET A 370 -7.03 7.98 11.15
N GLN A 371 -6.75 7.01 10.28
CA GLN A 371 -7.51 5.76 10.19
C GLN A 371 -7.43 4.95 11.49
N TYR A 372 -6.24 4.87 12.12
CA TYR A 372 -6.07 4.23 13.43
C TYR A 372 -6.92 4.91 14.51
N CYS A 373 -6.84 6.23 14.63
CA CYS A 373 -7.67 6.99 15.59
C CYS A 373 -9.16 6.76 15.36
N CYS A 374 -9.60 6.77 14.11
CA CYS A 374 -10.99 6.53 13.72
C CYS A 374 -11.46 5.11 14.12
N ARG A 375 -10.70 4.09 13.72
CA ARG A 375 -11.06 2.68 13.96
C ARG A 375 -11.02 2.28 15.42
N LYS A 376 -10.17 2.94 16.21
CA LYS A 376 -10.02 2.68 17.66
C LYS A 376 -10.81 3.65 18.55
N LEU A 377 -11.55 4.58 17.95
CA LEU A 377 -12.32 5.62 18.63
C LEU A 377 -11.44 6.47 19.56
N ILE A 378 -10.20 6.75 19.16
CA ILE A 378 -9.23 7.56 19.90
C ILE A 378 -9.41 9.02 19.51
N ARG A 379 -9.97 9.82 20.40
CA ARG A 379 -10.12 11.28 20.22
C ARG A 379 -8.91 12.00 20.83
N SER A 380 -7.76 11.95 20.14
CA SER A 380 -6.54 12.62 20.58
C SER A 380 -6.47 14.06 20.06
N LYS A 381 -6.67 15.02 20.93
CA LYS A 381 -6.56 16.44 20.59
C LYS A 381 -5.19 16.80 19.99
N PRO A 382 -4.02 16.38 20.55
CA PRO A 382 -2.71 16.69 19.98
C PRO A 382 -2.52 16.20 18.54
N ILE A 383 -2.98 14.97 18.25
CA ILE A 383 -2.90 14.40 16.90
C ILE A 383 -3.77 15.20 15.94
N PHE A 384 -5.04 15.41 16.30
CA PHE A 384 -6.02 16.04 15.41
C PHE A 384 -5.66 17.51 15.11
N ASP A 385 -5.17 18.27 16.09
CA ASP A 385 -4.77 19.67 15.90
C ASP A 385 -3.52 19.74 14.98
N ALA A 386 -2.47 18.94 15.25
CA ALA A 386 -1.26 18.93 14.45
C ALA A 386 -1.50 18.51 13.00
N VAL A 387 -2.36 17.49 12.84
CA VAL A 387 -2.75 16.98 11.53
C VAL A 387 -3.57 18.04 10.79
N ALA A 388 -4.54 18.69 11.43
CA ALA A 388 -5.34 19.76 10.82
C ALA A 388 -4.51 20.95 10.35
N GLU A 389 -3.51 21.37 11.12
CA GLU A 389 -2.58 22.42 10.73
C GLU A 389 -1.78 22.05 9.48
N SER A 390 -1.22 20.83 9.44
CA SER A 390 -0.42 20.36 8.32
C SER A 390 -1.22 20.19 7.02
N PHE A 391 -2.51 19.88 7.10
CA PHE A 391 -3.38 19.66 5.94
C PHE A 391 -3.47 20.89 5.04
N ALA A 392 -3.64 22.06 5.61
CA ALA A 392 -3.77 23.29 4.82
C ALA A 392 -2.59 23.51 3.85
N TYR A 393 -1.40 23.03 4.23
CA TYR A 393 -0.17 23.15 3.45
C TYR A 393 0.10 21.95 2.53
N ASN A 394 -0.16 20.74 3.01
CA ASN A 394 0.27 19.50 2.35
C ASN A 394 -0.82 18.79 1.54
N ALA A 395 -2.08 19.22 1.62
CA ALA A 395 -3.22 18.49 1.04
C ALA A 395 -3.14 18.28 -0.49
N ASP A 396 -2.38 19.09 -1.22
CA ASP A 396 -2.20 18.93 -2.67
C ASP A 396 -1.40 17.66 -3.03
N LYS A 397 -0.58 17.18 -2.10
CA LYS A 397 0.22 15.96 -2.24
C LYS A 397 -0.61 14.69 -2.01
N TYR A 398 -1.81 14.80 -1.45
CA TYR A 398 -2.64 13.67 -1.06
C TYR A 398 -3.48 13.17 -2.23
N THR A 399 -3.64 11.86 -2.33
CA THR A 399 -4.63 11.23 -3.21
C THR A 399 -6.03 11.48 -2.68
N THR A 400 -7.06 11.30 -3.52
CA THR A 400 -8.46 11.48 -3.12
C THR A 400 -8.88 10.52 -2.00
N ARG A 401 -8.33 9.30 -1.99
CA ARG A 401 -8.52 8.32 -0.92
C ARG A 401 -7.93 8.82 0.39
N GLN A 402 -6.68 9.27 0.38
CA GLN A 402 -5.99 9.78 1.57
C GLN A 402 -6.69 11.02 2.15
N ILE A 403 -7.21 11.91 1.29
CA ILE A 403 -8.02 13.07 1.73
C ILE A 403 -9.26 12.62 2.51
N ALA A 404 -9.96 11.60 2.03
CA ALA A 404 -11.13 11.08 2.73
C ALA A 404 -10.74 10.39 4.05
N GLU A 405 -9.69 9.56 4.05
CA GLU A 405 -9.15 8.91 5.26
C GLU A 405 -8.70 9.94 6.30
N TYR A 406 -8.31 11.11 5.86
CA TYR A 406 -7.90 12.23 6.68
C TYR A 406 -9.09 12.98 7.31
N ILE A 407 -10.13 13.29 6.52
CA ILE A 407 -11.27 14.12 6.95
C ILE A 407 -12.31 13.33 7.73
N VAL A 408 -12.59 12.08 7.32
CA VAL A 408 -13.63 11.23 7.92
C VAL A 408 -13.50 11.10 9.45
N PRO A 409 -12.30 10.94 10.04
CA PRO A 409 -12.14 10.85 11.48
C PRO A 409 -12.62 12.08 12.26
N PHE A 410 -12.53 13.27 11.71
CA PHE A 410 -13.04 14.49 12.37
C PHE A 410 -14.56 14.38 12.60
N GLY A 411 -15.29 13.96 11.57
CA GLY A 411 -16.73 13.74 11.67
C GLY A 411 -17.08 12.57 12.58
N THR A 412 -16.44 11.41 12.36
CA THR A 412 -16.74 10.18 13.12
C THR A 412 -16.52 10.35 14.62
N LEU A 413 -15.46 11.08 15.00
CA LEU A 413 -15.10 11.32 16.41
C LEU A 413 -15.67 12.63 16.96
N ASN A 414 -16.46 13.34 16.16
CA ASN A 414 -17.04 14.62 16.52
C ASN A 414 -16.00 15.59 17.09
N TYR A 415 -14.94 15.84 16.32
CA TYR A 415 -13.87 16.74 16.71
C TYR A 415 -13.66 17.85 15.68
N LEU A 416 -13.81 19.10 16.10
CA LEU A 416 -13.57 20.28 15.28
C LEU A 416 -12.27 20.95 15.74
N PRO A 417 -11.19 20.91 14.93
CA PRO A 417 -9.91 21.53 15.29
C PRO A 417 -9.98 23.06 15.27
N PRO A 418 -9.12 23.79 16.00
CA PRO A 418 -9.06 25.24 15.94
C PRO A 418 -8.79 25.78 14.53
N SER A 419 -8.03 25.04 13.72
CA SER A 419 -7.72 25.37 12.32
C SER A 419 -8.81 24.95 11.31
N ALA A 420 -9.99 24.51 11.77
CA ALA A 420 -11.09 24.04 10.92
C ALA A 420 -11.41 24.97 9.73
N PRO A 421 -11.48 26.32 9.87
CA PRO A 421 -11.80 27.18 8.73
C PRO A 421 -10.80 27.06 7.57
N SER A 422 -9.50 26.88 7.87
CA SER A 422 -8.46 26.71 6.85
C SER A 422 -8.52 25.32 6.21
N VAL A 423 -8.77 24.28 7.02
CA VAL A 423 -8.91 22.88 6.57
C VAL A 423 -10.08 22.74 5.59
N PHE A 424 -11.28 23.21 5.95
CA PHE A 424 -12.47 23.05 5.12
C PHE A 424 -12.44 23.93 3.88
N ARG A 425 -11.86 25.13 3.95
CA ARG A 425 -11.61 25.94 2.75
C ARG A 425 -10.66 25.27 1.77
N LYS A 426 -9.63 24.59 2.28
CA LYS A 426 -8.72 23.80 1.44
C LYS A 426 -9.41 22.60 0.85
N LEU A 427 -10.19 21.87 1.67
CA LEU A 427 -11.00 20.74 1.22
C LEU A 427 -11.97 21.13 0.10
N GLU A 428 -12.68 22.25 0.25
CA GLU A 428 -13.61 22.75 -0.78
C GLU A 428 -12.91 23.01 -2.11
N ARG A 429 -11.70 23.62 -2.09
CA ARG A 429 -10.89 23.81 -3.30
C ARG A 429 -10.54 22.49 -3.97
N ILE A 430 -10.15 21.48 -3.19
CA ILE A 430 -9.81 20.15 -3.69
C ILE A 430 -11.04 19.47 -4.28
N LEU A 431 -12.18 19.53 -3.60
CA LEU A 431 -13.43 18.96 -4.10
C LEU A 431 -13.87 19.64 -5.42
N ASN A 432 -13.71 20.94 -5.55
CA ASN A 432 -13.99 21.64 -6.81
C ASN A 432 -13.06 21.20 -7.95
N ALA A 433 -11.78 20.97 -7.66
CA ALA A 433 -10.79 20.59 -8.67
C ALA A 433 -10.80 19.10 -9.04
N ARG A 434 -11.12 18.21 -8.09
CA ARG A 434 -10.93 16.76 -8.21
C ARG A 434 -12.20 15.94 -7.95
N PHE A 435 -13.39 16.52 -8.01
CA PHE A 435 -14.66 15.86 -7.66
C PHE A 435 -14.84 14.53 -8.38
N THR A 436 -14.59 14.49 -9.68
CA THR A 436 -14.75 13.30 -10.54
C THR A 436 -13.67 12.23 -10.32
N GLN A 437 -12.58 12.56 -9.64
CA GLN A 437 -11.50 11.63 -9.32
C GLN A 437 -11.78 10.82 -8.03
N PHE A 438 -12.73 11.28 -7.22
CA PHE A 438 -13.13 10.54 -6.03
C PHE A 438 -14.00 9.33 -6.42
N GLN A 439 -13.73 8.20 -5.77
CA GLN A 439 -14.65 7.07 -5.81
C GLN A 439 -15.98 7.46 -5.13
N PRO A 440 -17.14 7.14 -5.71
CA PRO A 440 -18.44 7.56 -5.19
C PRO A 440 -18.68 7.24 -3.73
N HIS A 441 -18.34 6.02 -3.29
CA HIS A 441 -18.46 5.60 -1.90
C HIS A 441 -17.57 6.42 -0.95
N THR A 442 -16.32 6.66 -1.36
CA THR A 442 -15.35 7.45 -0.60
C THR A 442 -15.82 8.91 -0.45
N LEU A 443 -16.35 9.48 -1.52
CA LEU A 443 -16.88 10.84 -1.54
C LEU A 443 -18.12 10.98 -0.65
N LEU A 444 -19.05 10.03 -0.74
CA LEU A 444 -20.25 10.00 0.12
C LEU A 444 -19.86 9.98 1.60
N ASN A 445 -18.94 9.10 1.98
CA ASN A 445 -18.48 8.99 3.37
C ASN A 445 -17.78 10.28 3.85
N LEU A 446 -16.98 10.91 3.00
CA LEU A 446 -16.32 12.18 3.30
C LEU A 446 -17.35 13.29 3.55
N LEU A 447 -18.31 13.46 2.66
CA LEU A 447 -19.31 14.54 2.77
C LEU A 447 -20.28 14.29 3.92
N HIS A 448 -20.68 13.03 4.15
CA HIS A 448 -21.44 12.66 5.33
C HIS A 448 -20.68 12.98 6.63
N SER A 449 -19.37 12.70 6.68
CA SER A 449 -18.56 13.02 7.86
C SER A 449 -18.45 14.53 8.13
N CYS A 450 -18.47 15.36 7.08
CA CYS A 450 -18.49 16.81 7.24
C CYS A 450 -19.78 17.29 7.92
N THR A 451 -20.94 16.68 7.62
CA THR A 451 -22.21 17.06 8.24
C THR A 451 -22.26 16.72 9.73
N LEU A 452 -21.53 15.68 10.18
CA LEU A 452 -21.46 15.29 11.59
C LEU A 452 -20.79 16.33 12.49
N ILE A 453 -20.01 17.26 11.90
CA ILE A 453 -19.34 18.36 12.60
C ILE A 453 -19.86 19.74 12.16
N GLU A 454 -21.09 19.79 11.66
CA GLU A 454 -21.77 21.03 11.25
C GLU A 454 -21.03 21.79 10.14
N ARG A 455 -20.38 21.07 9.24
CA ARG A 455 -19.73 21.60 8.03
C ARG A 455 -20.48 21.09 6.80
N TYR A 456 -21.42 21.89 6.31
CA TYR A 456 -22.36 21.46 5.27
C TYR A 456 -21.78 21.72 3.88
N PRO A 457 -21.45 20.68 3.10
CA PRO A 457 -20.87 20.82 1.77
C PRO A 457 -21.94 21.08 0.70
N VAL A 458 -22.72 22.15 0.85
CA VAL A 458 -23.92 22.45 0.07
C VAL A 458 -23.67 22.43 -1.44
N ASN A 459 -22.51 22.97 -1.89
CA ASN A 459 -22.15 23.06 -3.31
C ASN A 459 -21.98 21.69 -4.01
N PHE A 460 -21.83 20.60 -3.23
CA PHE A 460 -21.58 19.26 -3.76
C PHE A 460 -22.78 18.32 -3.63
N LEU A 461 -23.81 18.71 -2.90
CA LEU A 461 -24.95 17.87 -2.60
C LEU A 461 -25.81 17.59 -3.84
N ALA A 462 -26.07 18.62 -4.64
CA ALA A 462 -26.77 18.43 -5.91
C ALA A 462 -26.04 17.44 -6.85
N LYS A 463 -24.72 17.40 -6.78
CA LYS A 463 -23.90 16.47 -7.57
C LYS A 463 -24.02 15.02 -7.07
N ILE A 464 -24.19 14.81 -5.75
CA ILE A 464 -24.39 13.47 -5.16
C ILE A 464 -25.78 12.92 -5.44
N PHE A 465 -26.81 13.77 -5.39
CA PHE A 465 -28.18 13.34 -5.67
C PHE A 465 -28.49 13.29 -7.16
N ASN A 466 -27.50 13.54 -8.04
CA ASN A 466 -27.64 13.33 -9.47
C ASN A 466 -27.80 11.83 -9.80
N PRO A 467 -28.74 11.44 -10.69
CA PRO A 467 -28.95 10.05 -11.09
C PRO A 467 -27.68 9.32 -11.55
N TYR A 468 -26.79 10.00 -12.25
CA TYR A 468 -25.52 9.43 -12.70
C TYR A 468 -24.59 9.00 -11.53
N PHE A 469 -24.46 9.86 -10.52
CA PHE A 469 -23.67 9.52 -9.33
C PHE A 469 -24.27 8.34 -8.55
N LEU A 470 -25.59 8.33 -8.38
CA LEU A 470 -26.31 7.24 -7.72
C LEU A 470 -26.17 5.92 -8.49
N GLN A 471 -26.17 5.96 -9.81
CA GLN A 471 -25.91 4.78 -10.64
C GLN A 471 -24.50 4.25 -10.48
N GLN A 472 -23.49 5.13 -10.43
CA GLN A 472 -22.10 4.73 -10.17
C GLN A 472 -21.95 4.12 -8.77
N LEU A 473 -22.61 4.69 -7.77
CA LEU A 473 -22.60 4.16 -6.41
C LEU A 473 -23.23 2.75 -6.35
N GLN A 474 -24.31 2.52 -7.08
CA GLN A 474 -24.96 1.21 -7.19
C GLN A 474 -24.10 0.17 -7.92
N ALA A 475 -23.37 0.60 -8.96
CA ALA A 475 -22.50 -0.29 -9.73
C ALA A 475 -21.32 -0.83 -8.91
N GLN A 476 -20.82 -0.04 -7.96
CA GLN A 476 -19.71 -0.43 -7.09
C GLN A 476 -20.16 -1.30 -5.89
N THR A 477 -21.44 -1.22 -5.52
CA THR A 477 -21.97 -1.97 -4.38
C THR A 477 -23.21 -2.73 -4.85
N PRO A 478 -23.13 -4.03 -5.15
CA PRO A 478 -24.26 -4.83 -5.57
C PRO A 478 -25.34 -4.87 -4.48
N GLY A 479 -26.45 -4.12 -4.73
CA GLY A 479 -27.47 -3.85 -3.73
C GLY A 479 -26.99 -2.78 -2.76
N LEU A 480 -27.52 -1.55 -2.88
CA LEU A 480 -27.21 -0.44 -1.96
C LEU A 480 -27.27 -0.97 -0.52
N ASP A 481 -26.12 -1.06 0.11
CA ASP A 481 -25.99 -1.48 1.50
C ASP A 481 -26.82 -0.54 2.39
N ARG A 482 -27.42 -1.08 3.43
CA ARG A 482 -28.20 -0.30 4.42
C ARG A 482 -27.40 0.87 4.99
N PHE A 483 -26.09 0.70 5.09
CA PHE A 483 -25.19 1.75 5.56
C PHE A 483 -25.12 2.93 4.58
N VAL A 484 -24.94 2.66 3.31
CA VAL A 484 -24.91 3.67 2.23
C VAL A 484 -26.24 4.42 2.13
N LEU A 485 -27.36 3.69 2.21
CA LEU A 485 -28.69 4.29 2.22
C LEU A 485 -28.89 5.17 3.45
N SER A 486 -28.41 4.76 4.62
CA SER A 486 -28.47 5.55 5.86
C SER A 486 -27.68 6.85 5.72
N GLN A 487 -26.46 6.80 5.15
CA GLN A 487 -25.66 7.99 4.90
C GLN A 487 -26.32 8.95 3.92
N LEU A 488 -26.87 8.46 2.81
CA LEU A 488 -27.61 9.28 1.84
C LEU A 488 -28.84 9.92 2.48
N THR A 489 -29.60 9.14 3.26
CA THR A 489 -30.79 9.63 3.94
C THR A 489 -30.43 10.72 4.96
N GLN A 490 -29.40 10.49 5.75
CA GLN A 490 -28.93 11.45 6.74
C GLN A 490 -28.41 12.74 6.07
N LEU A 491 -27.65 12.62 5.00
CA LEU A 491 -27.21 13.76 4.18
C LEU A 491 -28.40 14.58 3.67
N PHE A 492 -29.39 13.92 3.07
CA PHE A 492 -30.58 14.58 2.54
C PHE A 492 -31.34 15.32 3.65
N LEU A 493 -31.62 14.64 4.78
CA LEU A 493 -32.33 15.24 5.89
C LEU A 493 -31.57 16.42 6.51
N THR A 494 -30.26 16.29 6.70
CA THR A 494 -29.42 17.37 7.24
C THR A 494 -29.47 18.60 6.34
N VAL A 495 -29.37 18.43 5.04
CA VAL A 495 -29.43 19.57 4.12
C VAL A 495 -30.80 20.23 4.11
N THR A 496 -31.87 19.43 4.10
CA THR A 496 -33.23 19.96 4.09
C THR A 496 -33.57 20.73 5.38
N LEU A 497 -33.03 20.28 6.52
CA LEU A 497 -33.37 20.87 7.83
C LEU A 497 -32.42 22.01 8.23
N GLU A 498 -31.12 21.86 7.96
CA GLU A 498 -30.07 22.76 8.46
C GLU A 498 -29.62 23.80 7.42
N CYS A 499 -29.97 23.60 6.13
CA CYS A 499 -29.61 24.51 5.05
C CYS A 499 -30.85 25.08 4.35
N PRO A 500 -31.59 25.99 4.99
CA PRO A 500 -32.88 26.49 4.46
C PRO A 500 -32.76 27.31 3.15
N PHE A 501 -31.55 27.68 2.76
CA PHE A 501 -31.27 28.36 1.48
C PHE A 501 -30.95 27.41 0.32
N TYR A 502 -31.00 26.10 0.58
CA TYR A 502 -30.86 25.09 -0.46
C TYR A 502 -32.22 24.94 -1.15
N GLU A 503 -32.41 25.64 -2.28
CA GLU A 503 -33.63 25.54 -3.10
C GLU A 503 -33.80 24.11 -3.60
N ASP A 504 -35.00 23.58 -3.44
CA ASP A 504 -35.40 22.19 -3.65
C ASP A 504 -34.83 21.57 -4.94
N ILE A 505 -34.26 20.37 -4.80
CA ILE A 505 -33.96 19.45 -5.90
C ILE A 505 -35.23 19.13 -6.73
N GLU A 506 -36.43 19.42 -6.22
CA GLU A 506 -37.73 19.20 -6.87
C GLU A 506 -38.08 20.23 -7.94
N GLY A 507 -37.37 21.37 -8.04
CA GLY A 507 -37.73 22.45 -8.99
C GLY A 507 -37.44 22.17 -10.47
N ASN A 508 -36.74 21.08 -10.81
CA ASN A 508 -36.29 20.85 -12.19
C ASN A 508 -36.98 19.70 -12.95
N THR A 509 -38.12 19.18 -12.47
CA THR A 509 -38.83 18.12 -13.20
C THR A 509 -40.19 18.57 -13.80
N SER A 510 -40.56 19.84 -13.69
CA SER A 510 -41.79 20.33 -14.33
C SER A 510 -41.63 21.77 -14.78
N SER A 511 -41.14 21.97 -15.97
CA SER A 511 -41.65 22.93 -16.96
C SER A 511 -40.69 23.09 -18.13
N CYS A 512 -40.84 22.27 -19.14
CA CYS A 512 -40.63 22.71 -20.51
C CYS A 512 -41.82 23.57 -20.84
N ASP A 513 -41.75 24.90 -20.64
CA ASP A 513 -42.54 25.87 -21.40
C ASP A 513 -42.03 27.30 -21.15
N SER A 514 -41.51 27.85 -22.23
CA SER A 514 -41.48 29.25 -22.68
C SER A 514 -40.77 30.36 -21.90
N PRO A 515 -40.06 31.25 -22.57
CA PRO A 515 -39.28 32.33 -21.99
C PRO A 515 -40.10 33.61 -21.78
N SER A 516 -40.12 34.15 -20.59
CA SER A 516 -40.44 35.57 -20.43
C SER A 516 -39.49 36.25 -19.46
N SER A 517 -38.84 37.25 -20.02
CA SER A 517 -37.95 38.25 -19.43
C SER A 517 -38.45 38.88 -18.13
N SER A 518 -37.65 38.86 -17.08
CA SER A 518 -37.53 40.04 -16.22
C SER A 518 -36.25 40.02 -15.40
N THR A 519 -35.36 40.90 -15.73
CA THR A 519 -34.20 41.31 -14.98
C THR A 519 -34.56 41.84 -13.60
N ARG A 520 -34.18 41.15 -12.52
CA ARG A 520 -34.09 41.77 -11.19
C ARG A 520 -32.62 41.76 -10.74
N LYS A 521 -32.05 42.96 -10.69
CA LYS A 521 -30.78 43.27 -10.06
C LYS A 521 -30.90 43.00 -8.55
N LEU A 522 -30.14 42.05 -8.03
CA LEU A 522 -29.91 41.87 -6.61
C LEU A 522 -28.69 42.67 -6.18
N LYS A 523 -28.89 43.60 -5.24
CA LYS A 523 -27.82 44.30 -4.51
C LYS A 523 -27.12 43.34 -3.54
N PRO A 524 -25.82 43.46 -3.32
CA PRO A 524 -25.13 42.68 -2.31
C PRO A 524 -25.36 43.28 -0.92
N SER A 525 -26.07 42.57 -0.06
CA SER A 525 -26.08 42.82 1.39
C SER A 525 -25.16 41.83 2.10
N GLY A 526 -24.36 42.38 2.99
CA GLY A 526 -23.22 41.76 3.65
C GLY A 526 -23.45 40.41 4.31
N LEU A 527 -22.56 39.51 4.03
CA LEU A 527 -22.43 38.23 4.71
C LEU A 527 -21.58 38.39 5.97
N SER A 528 -22.14 38.04 7.11
CA SER A 528 -21.41 37.91 8.38
C SER A 528 -20.52 36.65 8.37
N PRO A 529 -19.39 36.61 9.12
CA PRO A 529 -18.37 35.56 8.99
C PRO A 529 -18.68 34.21 9.64
N SER A 530 -19.93 33.85 9.85
CA SER A 530 -20.31 32.62 10.57
C SER A 530 -20.87 31.48 9.70
N SER A 531 -20.86 31.63 8.36
CA SER A 531 -21.32 30.58 7.45
C SER A 531 -20.22 30.21 6.45
N LEU A 532 -19.27 29.38 6.91
CA LEU A 532 -18.42 28.51 6.08
C LEU A 532 -17.77 27.47 6.98
#